data_ba89f38999a1dddbb8c9e65282018851
#
_entry.id   ba89f38999a1dddbb8c9e65282018851
#
_cell.length_a   1.000
_cell.length_b   1.000
_cell.length_c   1.000
_cell.angle_alpha   90.00
_cell.angle_beta   90.00
_cell.angle_gamma   90.00
#
_symmetry.space_group_name_H-M   'P 1'
#
loop_
_entity.id
_entity.type
_entity.pdbx_description
1 polymer ?
#
loop_
_entity_poly.entity_id
_entity_poly.type
_entity_poly.pdbx_seq_one_letter_code
_entity_poly.pdbx_strand_id
1 'polypeptide(L)'
;MTGEPRPGGPEILELSSVPGFVVFDLPGVPESAGGTRLAPDVSVAEVALLARAMTYKFAALGAQTGGAKAGVRGDPSDRPGKAALMAQFCAEIAPLTDSGRLLTGPDMGTAEEDFAPLREHRASPTAISAVVDGVPFEDLLTGYGVAAAAEAALSARWGSGWSGRSVAIEGFGKVGGGVAREVTRRGGRVAAVSTVAGCLADPAGLDVEGLLALRRAYGDACVLHYGRAAGPPGEL
;
A
#
# COMPACT_ATOMS: atom_id res chain seq x y z
N MET A 1 32.83 -8.56 7.96
CA MET A 1 32.43 -9.40 9.09
C MET A 1 31.15 -10.11 8.70
N THR A 2 31.25 -11.31 8.16
CA THR A 2 30.15 -12.20 7.82
C THR A 2 29.64 -12.82 9.10
N GLY A 3 28.64 -12.18 9.72
CA GLY A 3 27.98 -12.77 10.91
C GLY A 3 27.15 -13.95 10.50
N GLU A 4 27.45 -15.13 11.03
CA GLU A 4 26.56 -16.28 10.96
C GLU A 4 25.16 -15.90 11.47
N PRO A 5 24.07 -16.30 10.77
CA PRO A 5 22.73 -16.00 11.19
C PRO A 5 22.50 -16.58 12.59
N ARG A 6 22.06 -15.76 13.53
CA ARG A 6 21.64 -16.25 14.86
C ARG A 6 20.51 -17.26 14.66
N PRO A 7 20.51 -18.39 15.37
CA PRO A 7 19.36 -19.30 15.36
C PRO A 7 18.10 -18.53 15.73
N GLY A 8 17.15 -18.40 14.77
CA GLY A 8 15.90 -17.64 14.93
C GLY A 8 15.88 -16.22 14.34
N GLY A 9 16.88 -15.80 13.59
CA GLY A 9 16.84 -14.55 12.80
C GLY A 9 16.07 -14.72 11.47
N PRO A 10 15.70 -13.60 10.78
CA PRO A 10 15.04 -13.67 9.49
C PRO A 10 15.96 -14.28 8.42
N GLU A 11 15.37 -14.99 7.47
CA GLU A 11 16.07 -15.43 6.27
C GLU A 11 16.04 -14.31 5.23
N ILE A 12 17.20 -14.02 4.64
CA ILE A 12 17.37 -12.99 3.64
C ILE A 12 17.87 -13.64 2.35
N LEU A 13 17.11 -13.50 1.26
CA LEU A 13 17.49 -13.93 -0.06
C LEU A 13 17.85 -12.68 -0.89
N GLU A 14 19.14 -12.50 -1.17
CA GLU A 14 19.60 -11.50 -2.11
C GLU A 14 19.26 -11.94 -3.54
N LEU A 15 18.77 -11.02 -4.37
CA LEU A 15 18.45 -11.28 -5.77
C LEU A 15 19.67 -10.97 -6.66
N SER A 16 19.80 -11.72 -7.75
CA SER A 16 20.96 -11.66 -8.64
C SER A 16 20.69 -10.85 -9.90
N SER A 17 19.46 -10.83 -10.39
CA SER A 17 19.07 -10.14 -11.62
C SER A 17 18.63 -8.70 -11.40
N VAL A 18 18.27 -8.35 -10.16
CA VAL A 18 17.84 -7.00 -9.77
C VAL A 18 18.50 -6.58 -8.45
N PRO A 19 18.70 -5.29 -8.23
CA PRO A 19 19.20 -4.79 -6.93
C PRO A 19 18.09 -4.90 -5.87
N GLY A 20 17.82 -6.12 -5.42
CA GLY A 20 16.70 -6.43 -4.54
C GLY A 20 16.95 -7.63 -3.65
N PHE A 21 16.00 -7.89 -2.76
CA PHE A 21 16.06 -8.97 -1.79
C PHE A 21 14.66 -9.34 -1.30
N VAL A 22 14.52 -10.57 -0.81
CA VAL A 22 13.31 -11.06 -0.12
C VAL A 22 13.69 -11.44 1.31
N VAL A 23 12.89 -11.02 2.27
CA VAL A 23 13.08 -11.35 3.68
C VAL A 23 11.89 -12.15 4.18
N PHE A 24 12.18 -13.30 4.80
CA PHE A 24 11.23 -14.14 5.53
C PHE A 24 11.50 -13.99 7.02
N ASP A 25 10.54 -13.49 7.79
CA ASP A 25 10.72 -13.26 9.24
C ASP A 25 10.87 -14.56 10.02
N LEU A 26 10.13 -15.60 9.64
CA LEU A 26 10.18 -16.91 10.25
C LEU A 26 10.70 -17.95 9.24
N PRO A 27 12.01 -18.29 9.29
CA PRO A 27 12.56 -19.35 8.46
C PRO A 27 11.88 -20.69 8.73
N GLY A 28 11.61 -21.44 7.66
CA GLY A 28 11.02 -22.78 7.77
C GLY A 28 9.48 -22.82 7.86
N VAL A 29 8.79 -21.68 7.87
CA VAL A 29 7.34 -21.66 7.66
C VAL A 29 7.05 -21.95 6.18
N PRO A 30 6.12 -22.89 5.85
CA PRO A 30 5.89 -23.30 4.48
C PRO A 30 5.37 -22.19 3.56
N GLU A 31 4.56 -21.30 4.10
CA GLU A 31 3.97 -20.16 3.40
C GLU A 31 4.25 -18.87 4.15
N SER A 32 4.71 -17.86 3.45
CA SER A 32 4.91 -16.51 3.99
C SER A 32 4.36 -15.46 3.01
N ALA A 33 3.81 -14.39 3.55
CA ALA A 33 3.17 -13.36 2.75
C ALA A 33 3.59 -11.94 3.13
N GLY A 34 3.65 -11.07 2.11
CA GLY A 34 3.89 -9.63 2.27
C GLY A 34 4.21 -8.96 0.95
N GLY A 35 4.02 -7.65 0.90
CA GLY A 35 4.18 -6.87 -0.34
C GLY A 35 5.65 -6.61 -0.72
N THR A 36 5.84 -6.14 -1.95
CA THR A 36 7.14 -5.71 -2.48
C THR A 36 7.23 -4.19 -2.51
N ARG A 37 8.20 -3.64 -1.78
CA ARG A 37 8.50 -2.21 -1.76
C ARG A 37 9.53 -1.86 -2.83
N LEU A 38 9.27 -0.79 -3.58
CA LEU A 38 10.23 -0.23 -4.53
C LEU A 38 10.56 1.20 -4.12
N ALA A 39 11.83 1.45 -3.79
CA ALA A 39 12.34 2.76 -3.44
C ALA A 39 13.85 2.81 -3.69
N PRO A 40 14.42 3.99 -3.97
CA PRO A 40 15.87 4.12 -4.23
C PRO A 40 16.75 3.70 -3.04
N ASP A 41 16.25 3.90 -1.83
CA ASP A 41 16.97 3.74 -0.56
C ASP A 41 16.47 2.57 0.30
N VAL A 42 15.58 1.71 -0.25
CA VAL A 42 15.06 0.56 0.50
C VAL A 42 16.18 -0.32 1.02
N SER A 43 16.13 -0.64 2.32
CA SER A 43 17.17 -1.38 3.02
C SER A 43 16.66 -2.72 3.56
N VAL A 44 17.59 -3.69 3.70
CA VAL A 44 17.31 -4.99 4.32
C VAL A 44 16.76 -4.83 5.74
N ALA A 45 17.33 -3.89 6.52
CA ALA A 45 16.91 -3.65 7.90
C ALA A 45 15.45 -3.18 7.98
N GLU A 46 15.05 -2.25 7.10
CA GLU A 46 13.66 -1.79 7.00
C GLU A 46 12.73 -2.93 6.61
N VAL A 47 13.09 -3.67 5.56
CA VAL A 47 12.24 -4.76 5.03
C VAL A 47 12.12 -5.91 6.03
N ALA A 48 13.14 -6.18 6.83
CA ALA A 48 13.07 -7.16 7.91
C ALA A 48 12.07 -6.77 9.01
N LEU A 49 12.02 -5.48 9.37
CA LEU A 49 11.02 -4.98 10.31
C LEU A 49 9.60 -5.08 9.73
N LEU A 50 9.44 -4.81 8.44
CA LEU A 50 8.15 -4.95 7.75
C LEU A 50 7.72 -6.41 7.63
N ALA A 51 8.63 -7.35 7.34
CA ALA A 51 8.35 -8.78 7.34
C ALA A 51 7.87 -9.25 8.73
N ARG A 52 8.52 -8.79 9.80
CA ARG A 52 8.09 -9.06 11.18
C ARG A 52 6.72 -8.48 11.50
N ALA A 53 6.43 -7.26 11.05
CA ALA A 53 5.10 -6.66 11.19
C ALA A 53 4.02 -7.49 10.49
N MET A 54 4.33 -8.09 9.33
CA MET A 54 3.43 -9.02 8.65
C MET A 54 3.20 -10.29 9.47
N THR A 55 4.22 -10.87 10.10
CA THR A 55 4.07 -12.00 11.04
C THR A 55 3.08 -11.68 12.15
N TYR A 56 3.25 -10.52 12.80
CA TYR A 56 2.32 -10.08 13.86
C TYR A 56 0.90 -9.87 13.35
N LYS A 57 0.74 -9.30 12.16
CA LYS A 57 -0.55 -9.10 11.52
C LYS A 57 -1.27 -10.42 11.28
N PHE A 58 -0.59 -11.41 10.71
CA PHE A 58 -1.16 -12.74 10.46
C PHE A 58 -1.48 -13.47 11.75
N ALA A 59 -0.60 -13.43 12.74
CA ALA A 59 -0.83 -14.02 14.05
C ALA A 59 -2.05 -13.41 14.76
N ALA A 60 -2.21 -12.08 14.69
CA ALA A 60 -3.38 -11.40 15.26
C ALA A 60 -4.70 -11.81 14.59
N LEU A 61 -4.65 -12.23 13.32
CA LEU A 61 -5.81 -12.75 12.57
C LEU A 61 -5.99 -14.26 12.72
N GLY A 62 -5.14 -14.95 13.48
CA GLY A 62 -5.16 -16.41 13.65
C GLY A 62 -4.69 -17.18 12.41
N ALA A 63 -4.04 -16.53 11.45
CA ALA A 63 -3.49 -17.19 10.28
C ALA A 63 -2.16 -17.86 10.58
N GLN A 64 -1.91 -19.03 9.96
CA GLN A 64 -0.65 -19.78 10.10
C GLN A 64 0.34 -19.43 8.97
N THR A 65 0.36 -18.18 8.55
CA THR A 65 1.20 -17.65 7.48
C THR A 65 2.32 -16.83 8.10
N GLY A 66 3.56 -17.08 7.69
CA GLY A 66 4.72 -16.28 8.09
C GLY A 66 4.71 -14.91 7.44
N GLY A 67 5.38 -13.94 8.05
CA GLY A 67 5.62 -12.64 7.44
C GLY A 67 6.77 -12.70 6.44
N ALA A 68 6.55 -12.19 5.25
CA ALA A 68 7.59 -11.90 4.27
C ALA A 68 7.49 -10.44 3.80
N LYS A 69 8.57 -9.96 3.19
CA LYS A 69 8.60 -8.66 2.53
C LYS A 69 9.72 -8.66 1.50
N ALA A 70 9.49 -8.05 0.35
CA ALA A 70 10.55 -7.83 -0.63
C ALA A 70 10.89 -6.34 -0.74
N GLY A 71 12.14 -6.07 -1.07
CA GLY A 71 12.65 -4.74 -1.39
C GLY A 71 13.36 -4.75 -2.73
N VAL A 72 13.04 -3.79 -3.59
CA VAL A 72 13.70 -3.56 -4.87
C VAL A 72 14.18 -2.12 -4.90
N ARG A 73 15.48 -1.90 -5.18
CA ARG A 73 16.04 -0.55 -5.28
C ARG A 73 15.81 -0.01 -6.68
N GLY A 74 15.05 1.07 -6.77
CA GLY A 74 14.73 1.73 -8.04
C GLY A 74 13.88 2.97 -7.84
N ASP A 75 13.76 3.78 -8.87
CA ASP A 75 12.92 4.96 -8.86
C ASP A 75 11.49 4.59 -9.31
N PRO A 76 10.48 4.70 -8.43
CA PRO A 76 9.10 4.39 -8.79
C PRO A 76 8.49 5.38 -9.80
N SER A 77 9.11 6.56 -10.00
CA SER A 77 8.66 7.57 -10.96
C SER A 77 9.18 7.32 -12.39
N ASP A 78 10.28 6.59 -12.55
CA ASP A 78 10.78 6.14 -13.84
C ASP A 78 9.95 4.95 -14.38
N ARG A 79 8.83 5.24 -15.02
CA ARG A 79 7.89 4.21 -15.49
C ARG A 79 8.52 3.14 -16.38
N PRO A 80 9.31 3.48 -17.42
CA PRO A 80 9.94 2.45 -18.27
C PRO A 80 10.96 1.61 -17.51
N GLY A 81 11.85 2.24 -16.73
CA GLY A 81 12.85 1.56 -15.91
C GLY A 81 12.21 0.66 -14.85
N LYS A 82 11.18 1.16 -14.18
CA LYS A 82 10.39 0.39 -13.22
C LYS A 82 9.78 -0.86 -13.86
N ALA A 83 9.14 -0.74 -15.03
CA ALA A 83 8.50 -1.88 -15.69
C ALA A 83 9.52 -2.98 -16.04
N ALA A 84 10.69 -2.61 -16.58
CA ALA A 84 11.77 -3.56 -16.86
C ALA A 84 12.32 -4.21 -15.59
N LEU A 85 12.55 -3.42 -14.54
CA LEU A 85 13.06 -3.88 -13.25
C LEU A 85 12.09 -4.86 -12.59
N MET A 86 10.80 -4.54 -12.57
CA MET A 86 9.76 -5.40 -11.97
C MET A 86 9.53 -6.69 -12.77
N ALA A 87 9.66 -6.66 -14.10
CA ALA A 87 9.60 -7.87 -14.90
C ALA A 87 10.76 -8.84 -14.56
N GLN A 88 11.98 -8.34 -14.41
CA GLN A 88 13.14 -9.14 -13.97
C GLN A 88 12.96 -9.66 -12.54
N PHE A 89 12.49 -8.80 -11.62
CA PHE A 89 12.16 -9.20 -10.25
C PHE A 89 11.15 -10.35 -10.23
N CYS A 90 10.04 -10.22 -10.95
CA CYS A 90 9.01 -11.26 -11.02
C CYS A 90 9.55 -12.58 -11.56
N ALA A 91 10.38 -12.53 -12.61
CA ALA A 91 11.00 -13.73 -13.18
C ALA A 91 11.91 -14.44 -12.16
N GLU A 92 12.69 -13.69 -11.37
CA GLU A 92 13.60 -14.28 -10.38
C GLU A 92 12.87 -14.88 -9.18
N ILE A 93 11.78 -14.26 -8.72
CA ILE A 93 11.01 -14.77 -7.58
C ILE A 93 9.93 -15.81 -7.97
N ALA A 94 9.69 -16.05 -9.26
CA ALA A 94 8.69 -16.99 -9.73
C ALA A 94 8.75 -18.37 -9.05
N PRO A 95 9.92 -19.02 -8.86
CA PRO A 95 10.00 -20.28 -8.15
C PRO A 95 9.49 -20.22 -6.70
N LEU A 96 9.67 -19.10 -6.02
CA LEU A 96 9.17 -18.89 -4.66
C LEU A 96 7.65 -18.75 -4.63
N THR A 97 7.08 -18.05 -5.61
CA THR A 97 5.65 -17.87 -5.71
C THR A 97 4.94 -19.13 -6.22
N ASP A 98 5.53 -19.86 -7.17
CA ASP A 98 4.98 -21.08 -7.73
C ASP A 98 4.94 -22.22 -6.72
N SER A 99 5.96 -22.32 -5.85
CA SER A 99 5.98 -23.27 -4.74
C SER A 99 4.99 -22.90 -3.61
N GLY A 100 4.40 -21.70 -3.62
CA GLY A 100 3.57 -21.18 -2.54
C GLY A 100 4.37 -20.67 -1.32
N ARG A 101 5.71 -20.73 -1.36
CA ARG A 101 6.54 -20.23 -0.27
C ARG A 101 6.41 -18.73 -0.05
N LEU A 102 6.24 -17.96 -1.14
CA LEU A 102 6.05 -16.52 -1.11
C LEU A 102 4.73 -16.12 -1.76
N LEU A 103 3.87 -15.44 -1.00
CA LEU A 103 2.74 -14.71 -1.53
C LEU A 103 3.08 -13.22 -1.51
N THR A 104 3.22 -12.60 -2.68
CA THR A 104 3.58 -11.19 -2.77
C THR A 104 2.60 -10.38 -3.61
N GLY A 105 2.63 -9.09 -3.43
CA GLY A 105 1.79 -8.12 -4.13
C GLY A 105 2.30 -6.69 -3.93
N PRO A 106 1.49 -5.68 -4.24
CA PRO A 106 1.89 -4.29 -4.15
C PRO A 106 2.21 -3.81 -2.73
N ASP A 107 3.12 -2.85 -2.65
CA ASP A 107 3.40 -1.99 -1.49
C ASP A 107 3.75 -0.57 -1.99
N MET A 108 4.46 0.22 -1.19
CA MET A 108 4.93 1.53 -1.62
C MET A 108 5.84 1.41 -2.85
N GLY A 109 5.61 2.26 -3.84
CA GLY A 109 6.37 2.30 -5.09
C GLY A 109 5.95 1.26 -6.14
N THR A 110 5.12 0.27 -5.79
CA THR A 110 4.60 -0.76 -6.71
C THR A 110 3.08 -0.70 -6.84
N ALA A 111 2.55 -1.30 -7.90
CA ALA A 111 1.13 -1.42 -8.18
C ALA A 111 0.80 -2.83 -8.72
N GLU A 112 -0.48 -3.15 -8.82
CA GLU A 112 -0.93 -4.49 -9.23
C GLU A 112 -0.41 -4.92 -10.61
N GLU A 113 -0.32 -3.97 -11.55
CA GLU A 113 0.20 -4.22 -12.89
C GLU A 113 1.68 -4.67 -12.90
N ASP A 114 2.47 -4.27 -11.91
CA ASP A 114 3.89 -4.66 -11.79
C ASP A 114 4.06 -6.17 -11.54
N PHE A 115 3.01 -6.85 -11.08
CA PHE A 115 3.00 -8.28 -10.78
C PHE A 115 2.26 -9.12 -11.84
N ALA A 116 1.85 -8.51 -12.96
CA ALA A 116 1.18 -9.24 -14.03
C ALA A 116 1.93 -10.51 -14.49
N PRO A 117 3.28 -10.52 -14.62
CA PRO A 117 4.01 -11.73 -15.01
C PRO A 117 3.83 -12.92 -14.06
N LEU A 118 3.64 -12.67 -12.73
CA LEU A 118 3.41 -13.74 -11.76
C LEU A 118 1.97 -14.31 -11.82
N ARG A 119 1.03 -13.58 -12.42
CA ARG A 119 -0.39 -13.95 -12.48
C ARG A 119 -0.74 -14.75 -13.72
N GLU A 120 0.02 -14.63 -14.80
CA GLU A 120 -0.18 -15.39 -16.03
C GLU A 120 -0.12 -16.90 -15.77
N HIS A 121 0.53 -17.31 -14.68
CA HIS A 121 0.64 -18.71 -14.24
C HIS A 121 -0.34 -19.10 -13.12
N ARG A 122 -1.08 -18.15 -12.54
CA ARG A 122 -2.07 -18.39 -11.46
C ARG A 122 -3.44 -17.88 -11.87
N ALA A 123 -4.32 -18.79 -12.27
CA ALA A 123 -5.71 -18.51 -12.57
C ALA A 123 -6.50 -18.24 -11.27
N SER A 124 -6.46 -17.04 -10.74
CA SER A 124 -7.55 -16.49 -9.91
C SER A 124 -7.35 -14.98 -9.73
N PRO A 125 -8.16 -14.13 -10.37
CA PRO A 125 -8.33 -12.77 -9.89
C PRO A 125 -8.98 -12.87 -8.50
N THR A 126 -8.23 -12.50 -7.47
CA THR A 126 -8.82 -12.36 -6.14
C THR A 126 -9.81 -11.19 -6.19
N ALA A 127 -10.91 -11.27 -5.44
CA ALA A 127 -11.87 -10.16 -5.32
C ALA A 127 -11.20 -8.83 -4.89
N ILE A 128 -10.00 -8.90 -4.33
CA ILE A 128 -9.14 -7.78 -3.92
C ILE A 128 -8.65 -6.95 -5.13
N SER A 129 -8.54 -7.56 -6.33
CA SER A 129 -8.12 -6.85 -7.55
C SER A 129 -9.24 -6.00 -8.19
N ALA A 130 -10.45 -6.02 -7.64
CA ALA A 130 -11.57 -5.22 -8.14
C ALA A 130 -11.31 -3.72 -7.95
N VAL A 131 -11.82 -2.92 -8.88
CA VAL A 131 -11.84 -1.46 -8.78
C VAL A 131 -13.28 -1.01 -8.57
N VAL A 132 -13.55 -0.26 -7.52
CA VAL A 132 -14.87 0.28 -7.19
C VAL A 132 -14.82 1.81 -7.31
N ASP A 133 -15.59 2.35 -8.24
CA ASP A 133 -15.64 3.79 -8.51
C ASP A 133 -14.25 4.41 -8.74
N GLY A 134 -13.40 3.70 -9.47
CA GLY A 134 -12.04 4.13 -9.80
C GLY A 134 -11.02 4.04 -8.66
N VAL A 135 -11.37 3.40 -7.54
CA VAL A 135 -10.45 3.13 -6.42
C VAL A 135 -10.26 1.62 -6.26
N PRO A 136 -9.02 1.12 -6.13
CA PRO A 136 -8.77 -0.29 -5.85
C PRO A 136 -9.50 -0.74 -4.58
N PHE A 137 -10.16 -1.91 -4.64
CA PHE A 137 -10.93 -2.44 -3.51
C PHE A 137 -10.05 -2.66 -2.26
N GLU A 138 -8.80 -3.03 -2.44
CA GLU A 138 -7.82 -3.16 -1.35
C GLU A 138 -7.63 -1.84 -0.59
N ASP A 139 -7.54 -0.72 -1.32
CA ASP A 139 -7.38 0.61 -0.73
C ASP A 139 -8.66 1.01 0.04
N LEU A 140 -9.84 0.70 -0.52
CA LEU A 140 -11.12 0.93 0.15
C LEU A 140 -11.26 0.08 1.40
N LEU A 141 -10.88 -1.20 1.35
CA LEU A 141 -10.98 -2.11 2.48
C LEU A 141 -10.08 -1.67 3.63
N THR A 142 -8.86 -1.26 3.33
CA THR A 142 -7.92 -0.72 4.32
C THR A 142 -8.46 0.60 4.91
N GLY A 143 -8.97 1.51 4.07
CA GLY A 143 -9.61 2.75 4.49
C GLY A 143 -10.84 2.52 5.37
N TYR A 144 -11.66 1.51 5.05
CA TYR A 144 -12.78 1.08 5.88
C TYR A 144 -12.32 0.65 7.27
N GLY A 145 -11.28 -0.18 7.37
CA GLY A 145 -10.74 -0.65 8.65
C GLY A 145 -10.27 0.50 9.54
N VAL A 146 -9.53 1.45 8.95
CA VAL A 146 -9.06 2.65 9.67
C VAL A 146 -10.24 3.51 10.15
N ALA A 147 -11.19 3.79 9.27
CA ALA A 147 -12.37 4.60 9.63
C ALA A 147 -13.25 3.94 10.70
N ALA A 148 -13.40 2.60 10.64
CA ALA A 148 -14.15 1.83 11.64
C ALA A 148 -13.45 1.83 13.01
N ALA A 149 -12.13 1.66 13.05
CA ALA A 149 -11.34 1.72 14.27
C ALA A 149 -11.43 3.12 14.92
N ALA A 150 -11.30 4.17 14.10
CA ALA A 150 -11.45 5.54 14.56
C ALA A 150 -12.87 5.81 15.08
N GLU A 151 -13.92 5.30 14.42
CA GLU A 151 -15.30 5.43 14.91
C GLU A 151 -15.52 4.77 16.25
N ALA A 152 -14.94 3.58 16.46
CA ALA A 152 -14.99 2.91 17.75
C ALA A 152 -14.31 3.75 18.86
N ALA A 153 -13.16 4.36 18.55
CA ALA A 153 -12.45 5.24 19.48
C ALA A 153 -13.24 6.53 19.77
N LEU A 154 -13.87 7.14 18.75
CA LEU A 154 -14.76 8.29 18.91
C LEU A 154 -15.93 7.95 19.82
N SER A 155 -16.57 6.81 19.57
CA SER A 155 -17.71 6.35 20.36
C SER A 155 -17.33 6.07 21.82
N ALA A 156 -16.20 5.42 22.05
CA ALA A 156 -15.69 5.15 23.40
C ALA A 156 -15.35 6.44 24.16
N ARG A 157 -14.81 7.46 23.46
CA ARG A 157 -14.33 8.69 24.10
C ARG A 157 -15.44 9.74 24.29
N TRP A 158 -16.40 9.81 23.34
CA TRP A 158 -17.40 10.89 23.30
C TRP A 158 -18.83 10.40 23.12
N GLY A 159 -19.09 9.11 23.15
CA GLY A 159 -20.44 8.52 23.05
C GLY A 159 -21.09 8.61 21.66
N SER A 160 -20.34 9.05 20.63
CA SER A 160 -20.86 9.18 19.27
C SER A 160 -19.77 8.89 18.25
N GLY A 161 -20.14 8.37 17.08
CA GLY A 161 -19.22 8.11 15.97
C GLY A 161 -18.86 9.37 15.17
N TRP A 162 -18.84 9.25 13.86
CA TRP A 162 -18.39 10.31 12.93
C TRP A 162 -19.33 11.50 12.81
N SER A 163 -20.61 11.34 13.11
CA SER A 163 -21.60 12.43 12.94
C SER A 163 -21.18 13.70 13.67
N GLY A 164 -21.13 14.82 12.95
CA GLY A 164 -20.69 16.13 13.46
C GLY A 164 -19.18 16.25 13.75
N ARG A 165 -18.38 15.24 13.43
CA ARG A 165 -16.94 15.25 13.64
C ARG A 165 -16.20 15.62 12.35
N SER A 166 -15.02 16.20 12.53
CA SER A 166 -14.08 16.47 11.45
C SER A 166 -12.77 15.74 11.67
N VAL A 167 -12.08 15.43 10.56
CA VAL A 167 -10.79 14.76 10.56
C VAL A 167 -9.82 15.47 9.64
N ALA A 168 -8.55 15.47 10.01
CA ALA A 168 -7.42 15.76 9.12
C ALA A 168 -6.73 14.44 8.77
N ILE A 169 -6.41 14.25 7.50
CA ILE A 169 -5.77 13.04 6.98
C ILE A 169 -4.38 13.41 6.46
N GLU A 170 -3.35 12.96 7.17
CA GLU A 170 -1.98 13.05 6.70
C GLU A 170 -1.70 11.90 5.73
N GLY A 171 -1.37 12.25 4.47
CA GLY A 171 -1.17 11.30 3.40
C GLY A 171 -2.47 10.93 2.66
N PHE A 172 -2.89 11.76 1.69
CA PHE A 172 -4.00 11.46 0.80
C PHE A 172 -3.57 10.50 -0.34
N GLY A 173 -2.98 9.36 0.09
CA GLY A 173 -2.54 8.25 -0.74
C GLY A 173 -3.63 7.19 -0.94
N LYS A 174 -3.20 5.96 -1.22
CA LYS A 174 -4.07 4.78 -1.35
C LYS A 174 -5.01 4.66 -0.16
N VAL A 175 -4.46 4.48 1.03
CA VAL A 175 -5.23 4.31 2.27
C VAL A 175 -5.98 5.59 2.64
N GLY A 176 -5.31 6.76 2.59
CA GLY A 176 -5.92 8.04 2.98
C GLY A 176 -7.13 8.42 2.12
N GLY A 177 -7.10 8.11 0.82
CA GLY A 177 -8.25 8.27 -0.06
C GLY A 177 -9.43 7.38 0.34
N GLY A 178 -9.16 6.12 0.66
CA GLY A 178 -10.17 5.17 1.18
C GLY A 178 -10.75 5.62 2.53
N VAL A 179 -9.89 6.10 3.45
CA VAL A 179 -10.34 6.66 4.75
C VAL A 179 -11.24 7.87 4.53
N ALA A 180 -10.84 8.81 3.66
CA ALA A 180 -11.61 10.01 3.39
C ALA A 180 -13.03 9.69 2.89
N ARG A 181 -13.13 8.77 1.92
CA ARG A 181 -14.42 8.32 1.39
C ARG A 181 -15.28 7.68 2.47
N GLU A 182 -14.70 6.79 3.28
CA GLU A 182 -15.44 6.07 4.31
C GLU A 182 -15.88 6.97 5.46
N VAL A 183 -15.05 7.91 5.88
CA VAL A 183 -15.41 8.93 6.88
C VAL A 183 -16.59 9.77 6.40
N THR A 184 -16.55 10.23 5.14
CA THR A 184 -17.64 11.01 4.55
C THR A 184 -18.93 10.19 4.47
N ARG A 185 -18.84 8.92 4.05
CA ARG A 185 -19.99 8.00 3.99
C ARG A 185 -20.65 7.78 5.34
N ARG A 186 -19.87 7.82 6.43
CA ARG A 186 -20.34 7.69 7.82
C ARG A 186 -20.82 9.02 8.46
N GLY A 187 -20.88 10.09 7.69
CA GLY A 187 -21.33 11.40 8.14
C GLY A 187 -20.27 12.24 8.85
N GLY A 188 -19.02 11.85 8.77
CA GLY A 188 -17.90 12.68 9.18
C GLY A 188 -17.50 13.68 8.09
N ARG A 189 -16.69 14.66 8.46
CA ARG A 189 -16.22 15.71 7.55
C ARG A 189 -14.69 15.67 7.44
N VAL A 190 -14.17 15.53 6.23
CA VAL A 190 -12.74 15.67 5.96
C VAL A 190 -12.40 17.16 5.87
N ALA A 191 -11.78 17.70 6.90
CA ALA A 191 -11.45 19.12 6.98
C ALA A 191 -10.06 19.45 6.44
N ALA A 192 -9.15 18.46 6.38
CA ALA A 192 -7.82 18.67 5.81
C ALA A 192 -7.26 17.36 5.24
N VAL A 193 -6.47 17.48 4.19
CA VAL A 193 -5.65 16.40 3.62
C VAL A 193 -4.26 16.90 3.26
N SER A 194 -3.26 16.01 3.27
CA SER A 194 -1.92 16.33 2.79
C SER A 194 -1.42 15.26 1.81
N THR A 195 -0.50 15.67 0.94
CA THR A 195 0.35 14.83 0.10
C THR A 195 1.78 15.37 0.17
N VAL A 196 2.73 14.71 -0.47
CA VAL A 196 4.10 15.24 -0.61
C VAL A 196 4.15 16.58 -1.38
N ALA A 197 3.12 16.91 -2.17
CA ALA A 197 3.04 18.18 -2.92
C ALA A 197 2.48 19.34 -2.09
N GLY A 198 1.89 19.09 -0.92
CA GLY A 198 1.32 20.12 -0.05
C GLY A 198 0.10 19.65 0.74
N CYS A 199 -0.63 20.61 1.30
CA CYS A 199 -1.84 20.34 2.06
C CYS A 199 -2.99 21.26 1.66
N LEU A 200 -4.21 20.77 1.90
CA LEU A 200 -5.47 21.50 1.80
C LEU A 200 -6.18 21.48 3.14
N ALA A 201 -6.80 22.59 3.49
CA ALA A 201 -7.66 22.64 4.66
C ALA A 201 -8.89 23.51 4.35
N ASP A 202 -10.06 23.00 4.70
CA ASP A 202 -11.34 23.71 4.69
C ASP A 202 -12.15 23.26 5.91
N PRO A 203 -12.40 24.14 6.89
CA PRO A 203 -13.24 23.81 8.04
C PRO A 203 -14.67 23.44 7.66
N ALA A 204 -15.17 23.88 6.52
CA ALA A 204 -16.50 23.50 6.00
C ALA A 204 -16.54 22.08 5.46
N GLY A 205 -15.38 21.51 5.12
CA GLY A 205 -15.19 20.17 4.58
C GLY A 205 -14.79 20.19 3.10
N LEU A 206 -13.87 19.29 2.78
CA LEU A 206 -13.37 19.10 1.42
C LEU A 206 -14.32 18.20 0.61
N ASP A 207 -14.47 18.47 -0.68
CA ASP A 207 -15.11 17.56 -1.62
C ASP A 207 -14.20 16.35 -1.88
N VAL A 208 -14.47 15.26 -1.17
CA VAL A 208 -13.65 14.05 -1.22
C VAL A 208 -13.71 13.36 -2.58
N GLU A 209 -14.88 13.31 -3.23
CA GLU A 209 -15.01 12.66 -4.54
C GLU A 209 -14.30 13.47 -5.63
N GLY A 210 -14.41 14.81 -5.57
CA GLY A 210 -13.63 15.71 -6.42
C GLY A 210 -12.13 15.54 -6.23
N LEU A 211 -11.66 15.42 -4.97
CA LEU A 211 -10.26 15.16 -4.65
C LEU A 211 -9.77 13.79 -5.15
N LEU A 212 -10.59 12.74 -5.03
CA LEU A 212 -10.27 11.42 -5.57
C LEU A 212 -10.18 11.43 -7.09
N ALA A 213 -11.05 12.21 -7.77
CA ALA A 213 -10.96 12.40 -9.21
C ALA A 213 -9.66 13.14 -9.61
N LEU A 214 -9.31 14.21 -8.89
CA LEU A 214 -8.05 14.93 -9.10
C LEU A 214 -6.83 14.05 -8.83
N ARG A 215 -6.89 13.18 -7.81
CA ARG A 215 -5.80 12.26 -7.52
C ARG A 215 -5.57 11.27 -8.66
N ARG A 216 -6.63 10.76 -9.29
CA ARG A 216 -6.49 9.89 -10.48
C ARG A 216 -5.81 10.61 -11.64
N ALA A 217 -6.11 11.90 -11.82
CA ALA A 217 -5.57 12.70 -12.90
C ALA A 217 -4.13 13.20 -12.64
N TYR A 218 -3.85 13.65 -11.42
CA TYR A 218 -2.65 14.41 -11.10
C TYR A 218 -1.77 13.75 -10.00
N GLY A 219 -2.14 12.58 -9.50
CA GLY A 219 -1.40 11.91 -8.43
C GLY A 219 -1.34 12.77 -7.16
N ASP A 220 -0.16 12.88 -6.56
CA ASP A 220 0.04 13.67 -5.34
C ASP A 220 -0.12 15.19 -5.53
N ALA A 221 -0.01 15.67 -6.78
CA ALA A 221 -0.28 17.08 -7.11
C ALA A 221 -1.77 17.46 -7.04
N CYS A 222 -2.68 16.53 -6.79
CA CYS A 222 -4.12 16.78 -6.68
C CYS A 222 -4.47 17.94 -5.74
N VAL A 223 -3.73 18.11 -4.66
CA VAL A 223 -3.91 19.20 -3.69
C VAL A 223 -3.64 20.58 -4.28
N LEU A 224 -2.83 20.67 -5.33
CA LEU A 224 -2.53 21.93 -6.03
C LEU A 224 -3.60 22.31 -7.06
N HIS A 225 -4.45 21.35 -7.44
CA HIS A 225 -5.51 21.53 -8.45
C HIS A 225 -6.90 21.69 -7.83
N TYR A 226 -7.05 21.49 -6.54
CA TYR A 226 -8.33 21.64 -5.85
C TYR A 226 -8.83 23.08 -5.88
N GLY A 227 -10.12 23.26 -6.20
CA GLY A 227 -10.75 24.59 -6.31
C GLY A 227 -10.36 25.41 -7.55
N ARG A 228 -9.47 24.89 -8.40
CA ARG A 228 -9.23 25.45 -9.73
C ARG A 228 -10.25 24.85 -10.69
N ALA A 229 -10.98 25.69 -11.44
CA ALA A 229 -11.87 25.19 -12.48
C ALA A 229 -11.08 24.23 -13.38
N ALA A 230 -11.54 23.00 -13.51
CA ALA A 230 -10.90 22.02 -14.38
C ALA A 230 -11.07 22.52 -15.83
N GLY A 231 -10.01 23.06 -16.41
CA GLY A 231 -9.87 23.12 -17.85
C GLY A 231 -9.77 21.69 -18.41
N PRO A 232 -10.18 21.43 -19.66
CA PRO A 232 -10.08 20.10 -20.24
C PRO A 232 -8.64 19.59 -20.17
N PRO A 233 -8.41 18.29 -19.92
CA PRO A 233 -7.08 17.72 -19.92
C PRO A 233 -6.47 17.86 -21.31
N GLY A 234 -5.50 18.75 -21.47
CA GLY A 234 -4.82 18.97 -22.75
C GLY A 234 -4.22 20.36 -22.97
N GLU A 235 -4.46 21.32 -22.09
CA GLU A 235 -3.84 22.66 -22.22
C GLU A 235 -3.08 23.03 -20.94
N LEU A 236 -1.85 22.59 -20.85
CA LEU A 236 -0.74 23.19 -20.10
C LEU A 236 0.54 23.02 -20.92
#